data_09dfb5b6ec639dcfda678ede193c5ab5
#
_entry.id   09dfb5b6ec639dcfda678ede193c5ab5
#
_cell.length_a   1.000
_cell.length_b   1.000
_cell.length_c   1.000
_cell.angle_alpha   90.00
_cell.angle_beta   90.00
_cell.angle_gamma   90.00
#
_symmetry.space_group_name_H-M   'P 1'
#
loop_
_entity.id
_entity.type
_entity.pdbx_description
1 polymer ?
#
loop_
_entity_poly.entity_id
_entity_poly.type
_entity_poly.pdbx_seq_one_letter_code
_entity_poly.pdbx_strand_id
1 'polypeptide(L)'
;MKCNNLEEVRENIDSIDDKIIKLIAERSDYVKQAAYFKKSKTDVKAADRVEKIIKKVREKAKIYDCNPDVVELIYRNMINYFIGEEMKTFEKNK
;
A
#
# COMPACT_ATOMS: atom_id res chain seq x y z
N MET A 1 18.93 -7.79 14.77
CA MET A 1 19.02 -9.22 15.10
C MET A 1 19.93 -9.93 14.11
N LYS A 2 20.83 -10.73 14.63
CA LYS A 2 21.83 -11.40 13.81
C LYS A 2 21.47 -12.87 13.65
N CYS A 3 21.22 -13.30 12.41
CA CYS A 3 20.94 -14.70 12.12
C CYS A 3 22.23 -15.49 12.00
N ASN A 4 22.18 -16.77 12.30
CA ASN A 4 23.35 -17.65 12.29
C ASN A 4 23.60 -18.26 10.90
N ASN A 5 22.60 -18.35 10.05
CA ASN A 5 22.71 -18.94 8.73
C ASN A 5 21.63 -18.39 7.78
N LEU A 6 21.75 -18.73 6.51
CA LEU A 6 20.83 -18.26 5.47
C LEU A 6 19.40 -18.77 5.69
N GLU A 7 19.26 -19.97 6.24
CA GLU A 7 17.94 -20.55 6.49
C GLU A 7 17.17 -19.73 7.51
N GLU A 8 17.83 -19.31 8.60
CA GLU A 8 17.23 -18.44 9.60
C GLU A 8 16.83 -17.08 9.00
N VAL A 9 17.66 -16.52 8.12
CA VAL A 9 17.32 -15.28 7.42
C VAL A 9 16.04 -15.45 6.62
N ARG A 10 15.94 -16.54 5.86
CA ARG A 10 14.75 -16.82 5.03
C ARG A 10 13.50 -17.05 5.87
N GLU A 11 13.60 -17.74 6.99
CA GLU A 11 12.47 -17.95 7.90
C GLU A 11 11.95 -16.62 8.44
N ASN A 12 12.85 -15.71 8.80
CA ASN A 12 12.46 -14.38 9.28
C ASN A 12 11.82 -13.56 8.17
N ILE A 13 12.35 -13.62 6.96
CA ILE A 13 11.75 -12.94 5.80
C ILE A 13 10.33 -13.48 5.56
N ASP A 14 10.17 -14.80 5.56
CA ASP A 14 8.86 -15.43 5.34
C ASP A 14 7.84 -15.00 6.40
N SER A 15 8.27 -14.88 7.64
CA SER A 15 7.43 -14.42 8.74
C SER A 15 6.99 -12.96 8.53
N ILE A 16 7.92 -12.11 8.06
CA ILE A 16 7.62 -10.72 7.75
C ILE A 16 6.66 -10.64 6.56
N ASP A 17 6.88 -11.44 5.52
CA ASP A 17 6.02 -11.48 4.35
C ASP A 17 4.58 -11.83 4.72
N ASP A 18 4.40 -12.77 5.63
CA ASP A 18 3.08 -13.13 6.14
C ASP A 18 2.38 -11.92 6.77
N LYS A 19 3.10 -11.14 7.56
CA LYS A 19 2.58 -9.93 8.18
C LYS A 19 2.25 -8.85 7.15
N ILE A 20 3.12 -8.68 6.16
CA ILE A 20 2.89 -7.72 5.07
C ILE A 20 1.62 -8.07 4.32
N ILE A 21 1.45 -9.34 3.95
CA ILE A 21 0.27 -9.79 3.20
C ILE A 21 -1.00 -9.56 4.01
N LYS A 22 -0.99 -9.88 5.29
CA LYS A 22 -2.12 -9.59 6.19
C LYS A 22 -2.47 -8.12 6.22
N LEU A 23 -1.46 -7.26 6.33
CA LEU A 23 -1.66 -5.81 6.37
C LEU A 23 -2.16 -5.27 5.04
N ILE A 24 -1.68 -5.81 3.92
CA ILE A 24 -2.19 -5.45 2.60
C ILE A 24 -3.68 -5.83 2.50
N ALA A 25 -4.06 -7.00 3.00
CA ALA A 25 -5.46 -7.44 2.99
C ALA A 25 -6.35 -6.50 3.81
N GLU A 26 -5.91 -6.12 5.01
CA GLU A 26 -6.62 -5.16 5.85
C GLU A 26 -6.76 -3.80 5.17
N ARG A 27 -5.66 -3.31 4.60
CA ARG A 27 -5.65 -2.04 3.89
C ARG A 27 -6.60 -2.09 2.70
N SER A 28 -6.60 -3.20 1.96
CA SER A 28 -7.49 -3.40 0.80
C SER A 28 -8.96 -3.30 1.19
N ASP A 29 -9.31 -3.86 2.34
CA ASP A 29 -10.68 -3.80 2.85
C ASP A 29 -11.11 -2.35 3.11
N TYR A 30 -10.24 -1.56 3.75
CA TYR A 30 -10.55 -0.14 3.99
C TYR A 30 -10.60 0.67 2.70
N VAL A 31 -9.73 0.35 1.73
CA VAL A 31 -9.76 1.01 0.42
C VAL A 31 -11.09 0.73 -0.29
N LYS A 32 -11.57 -0.52 -0.22
CA LYS A 32 -12.90 -0.86 -0.77
C LYS A 32 -14.02 -0.11 -0.08
N GLN A 33 -13.96 0.03 1.24
CA GLN A 33 -14.94 0.81 1.98
C GLN A 33 -14.90 2.28 1.57
N ALA A 34 -13.71 2.84 1.37
CA ALA A 34 -13.56 4.22 0.92
C ALA A 34 -14.23 4.45 -0.44
N ALA A 35 -14.20 3.44 -1.31
CA ALA A 35 -14.80 3.54 -2.65
C ALA A 35 -16.31 3.83 -2.59
N TYR A 36 -17.01 3.35 -1.57
CA TYR A 36 -18.44 3.62 -1.41
C TYR A 36 -18.75 5.10 -1.16
N PHE A 37 -17.77 5.86 -0.70
CA PHE A 37 -17.94 7.29 -0.43
C PHE A 37 -17.46 8.17 -1.58
N LYS A 38 -16.92 7.56 -2.65
CA LYS A 38 -16.47 8.29 -3.84
C LYS A 38 -17.66 8.64 -4.72
N LYS A 39 -17.74 9.89 -5.16
CA LYS A 39 -18.88 10.41 -5.94
C LYS A 39 -18.55 10.61 -7.40
N SER A 40 -17.27 10.60 -7.78
CA SER A 40 -16.84 10.86 -9.13
C SER A 40 -15.54 10.12 -9.43
N LYS A 41 -15.18 10.05 -10.72
CA LYS A 41 -13.90 9.48 -11.15
C LYS A 41 -12.71 10.27 -10.60
N THR A 42 -12.87 11.59 -10.46
CA THR A 42 -11.85 12.45 -9.86
C THR A 42 -11.63 12.07 -8.40
N ASP A 43 -12.70 11.79 -7.66
CA ASP A 43 -12.61 11.33 -6.27
C ASP A 43 -11.88 9.99 -6.17
N VAL A 44 -12.11 9.08 -7.12
CA VAL A 44 -11.43 7.78 -7.15
C VAL A 44 -9.93 7.97 -7.35
N LYS A 45 -9.54 8.81 -8.28
CA LYS A 45 -8.11 9.09 -8.55
C LYS A 45 -7.46 9.83 -7.40
N ALA A 46 -8.17 10.78 -6.80
CA ALA A 46 -7.73 11.52 -5.60
C ALA A 46 -6.24 11.89 -5.61
N ALA A 47 -5.78 12.57 -6.68
CA ALA A 47 -4.36 12.83 -6.90
C ALA A 47 -3.68 13.53 -5.71
N ASP A 48 -4.37 14.50 -5.07
CA ASP A 48 -3.84 15.20 -3.90
C ASP A 48 -3.65 14.25 -2.72
N ARG A 49 -4.58 13.32 -2.52
CA ARG A 49 -4.49 12.33 -1.45
C ARG A 49 -3.32 11.38 -1.70
N VAL A 50 -3.11 10.97 -2.95
CA VAL A 50 -1.99 10.10 -3.32
C VAL A 50 -0.67 10.77 -2.95
N GLU A 51 -0.48 12.03 -3.32
CA GLU A 51 0.77 12.74 -3.00
C GLU A 51 0.96 12.93 -1.49
N LYS A 52 -0.10 13.13 -0.73
CA LYS A 52 -0.03 13.19 0.73
C LYS A 52 0.42 11.85 1.32
N ILE A 53 -0.10 10.73 0.79
CA ILE A 53 0.31 9.40 1.24
C ILE A 53 1.80 9.18 0.95
N ILE A 54 2.24 9.52 -0.25
CA ILE A 54 3.64 9.34 -0.66
C ILE A 54 4.57 10.13 0.26
N LYS A 55 4.24 11.41 0.52
CA LYS A 55 5.03 12.23 1.43
C LYS A 55 5.11 11.59 2.82
N LYS A 56 3.98 11.13 3.34
CA LYS A 56 3.89 10.50 4.67
C LYS A 56 4.71 9.21 4.75
N VAL A 57 4.60 8.34 3.75
CA VAL A 57 5.32 7.06 3.79
C VAL A 57 6.82 7.25 3.59
N ARG A 58 7.24 8.27 2.83
CA ARG A 58 8.66 8.61 2.70
C ARG A 58 9.22 9.06 4.05
N GLU A 59 8.49 9.90 4.78
CA GLU A 59 8.90 10.36 6.12
C GLU A 59 9.01 9.19 7.09
N LYS A 60 8.03 8.28 7.06
CA LYS A 60 8.06 7.07 7.91
C LYS A 60 9.20 6.14 7.55
N ALA A 61 9.52 6.02 6.27
CA ALA A 61 10.66 5.23 5.83
C ALA A 61 11.96 5.71 6.50
N LYS A 62 12.15 7.02 6.58
CA LYS A 62 13.31 7.59 7.25
C LYS A 62 13.35 7.26 8.74
N ILE A 63 12.20 7.30 9.40
CA ILE A 63 12.07 6.96 10.83
C ILE A 63 12.50 5.52 11.09
N TYR A 64 12.11 4.60 10.19
CA TYR A 64 12.41 3.18 10.33
C TYR A 64 13.69 2.74 9.62
N ASP A 65 14.50 3.70 9.20
CA ASP A 65 15.77 3.43 8.50
C ASP A 65 15.59 2.57 7.25
N CYS A 66 14.58 2.90 6.46
CA CYS A 66 14.27 2.25 5.20
C CYS A 66 14.45 3.26 4.06
N ASN A 67 14.83 2.78 2.88
CA ASN A 67 15.02 3.66 1.73
C ASN A 67 13.68 4.27 1.28
N PRO A 68 13.52 5.61 1.35
CA PRO A 68 12.27 6.26 0.97
C PRO A 68 11.87 6.01 -0.49
N ASP A 69 12.85 5.87 -1.39
CA ASP A 69 12.56 5.64 -2.82
C ASP A 69 11.94 4.26 -3.04
N VAL A 70 12.41 3.27 -2.30
CA VAL A 70 11.84 1.92 -2.37
C VAL A 70 10.41 1.91 -1.83
N VAL A 71 10.19 2.56 -0.71
CA VAL A 71 8.86 2.65 -0.10
C VAL A 71 7.90 3.39 -1.04
N GLU A 72 8.34 4.48 -1.64
CA GLU A 72 7.52 5.21 -2.61
C GLU A 72 7.15 4.33 -3.80
N LEU A 73 8.11 3.60 -4.37
CA LEU A 73 7.86 2.70 -5.50
C LEU A 73 6.77 1.68 -5.18
N ILE A 74 6.88 1.03 -4.03
CA ILE A 74 5.93 0.02 -3.58
C ILE A 74 4.54 0.64 -3.41
N TYR A 75 4.45 1.79 -2.74
CA TYR A 75 3.18 2.45 -2.49
C TYR A 75 2.52 2.98 -3.76
N ARG A 76 3.28 3.55 -4.70
CA ARG A 76 2.72 4.01 -5.97
C ARG A 76 2.13 2.85 -6.76
N ASN A 77 2.82 1.72 -6.81
CA ASN A 77 2.32 0.52 -7.51
C ASN A 77 1.04 0.00 -6.85
N MET A 78 1.03 -0.08 -5.53
CA MET A 78 -0.14 -0.54 -4.79
C MET A 78 -1.33 0.40 -4.97
N ILE A 79 -1.12 1.70 -4.82
CA ILE A 79 -2.16 2.72 -4.97
C ILE A 79 -2.74 2.69 -6.39
N ASN A 80 -1.90 2.63 -7.41
CA ASN A 80 -2.34 2.60 -8.79
C ASN A 80 -3.19 1.36 -9.10
N TYR A 81 -2.79 0.21 -8.57
CA TYR A 81 -3.58 -1.01 -8.72
C TYR A 81 -4.99 -0.84 -8.15
N PHE A 82 -5.09 -0.33 -6.91
CA PHE A 82 -6.38 -0.17 -6.24
C PHE A 82 -7.24 0.92 -6.86
N ILE A 83 -6.64 1.99 -7.39
CA ILE A 83 -7.38 2.99 -8.14
C ILE A 83 -8.04 2.34 -9.36
N GLY A 84 -7.30 1.48 -10.07
CA GLY A 84 -7.86 0.73 -11.21
C GLY A 84 -9.06 -0.13 -10.82
N GLU A 85 -8.96 -0.82 -9.69
CA GLU A 85 -10.05 -1.65 -9.18
C GLU A 85 -11.25 -0.81 -8.73
N GLU A 86 -11.00 0.31 -8.06
CA GLU A 86 -12.07 1.26 -7.65
C GLU A 86 -12.79 1.83 -8.85
N MET A 87 -12.07 2.15 -9.93
CA MET A 87 -12.66 2.67 -11.16
C MET A 87 -13.61 1.66 -11.80
N LYS A 88 -13.22 0.39 -11.82
CA LYS A 88 -14.07 -0.69 -12.33
C LYS A 88 -15.36 -0.80 -11.52
N THR A 89 -15.23 -0.77 -10.20
CA THR A 89 -16.37 -0.84 -9.29
C THR A 89 -17.29 0.37 -9.46
N PHE A 90 -16.71 1.56 -9.57
CA PHE A 90 -17.45 2.80 -9.79
C PHE A 90 -18.25 2.76 -11.11
N GLU A 91 -17.64 2.27 -12.18
CA GLU A 91 -18.30 2.17 -13.49
C GLU A 91 -19.44 1.15 -13.47
N LYS A 92 -19.28 0.02 -12.75
CA LYS A 92 -20.32 -1.01 -12.64
C LYS A 92 -21.54 -0.53 -11.88
N ASN A 93 -21.38 0.38 -10.94
CA ASN A 93 -22.45 0.86 -10.06
C ASN A 93 -23.14 2.11 -10.57
N LYS A 94 -22.93 2.46 -11.82
CA LYS A 94 -23.60 3.59 -12.48
C LYS A 94 -24.99 3.24 -12.95
#